data_ff234ca2c2c7f8e4d7d092b73a5009d6
#
_entry.id   ff234ca2c2c7f8e4d7d092b73a5009d6
#
_cell.length_a   1.000
_cell.length_b   1.000
_cell.length_c   1.000
_cell.angle_alpha   90.00
_cell.angle_beta   90.00
_cell.angle_gamma   90.00
#
_symmetry.space_group_name_H-M   'P 1'
#
loop_
_entity.id
_entity.type
_entity.pdbx_description
1 polymer ?
#
loop_
_entity_poly.entity_id
_entity_poly.type
_entity_poly.pdbx_seq_one_letter_code
_entity_poly.pdbx_strand_id
1 'polypeptide(L)'
;AEFVGKEACHVFSAGYLACASAVTGFADRKDVLFADKNLHSSLWSGIKLSGARCERFSHNHPVHLKELVGYEEEKTAKIFVLEGVYSMEGHIAKLPEFINLAKEFSAFVILDDAHGFGVLGKDGRGVCDHFGLTDEVDVICSSFSKSLAGSGGFVASSKEAIDYMRSHSKQTIFSAALSPSASACSRAALKIMKEEPQHREQLFRNLNRYRSILKELELDTWESETPAIPIVLGEKEKVYYFWKALLEKGIYTIISIAPGVPPGKDLIRTAISAAHTDEDLDRIEEAMHFAKSKI
;
A
#
# COMPACT_ATOMS: atom_id res chain seq x y z
N ALA A 1 17.55 -1.74 -3.33
CA ALA A 1 17.66 -3.19 -3.18
C ALA A 1 18.03 -3.56 -1.73
N GLU A 2 19.23 -3.24 -1.30
CA GLU A 2 19.77 -3.58 0.03
C GLU A 2 18.78 -3.31 1.19
N PHE A 3 18.09 -2.16 1.18
CA PHE A 3 17.19 -1.79 2.28
C PHE A 3 15.98 -2.72 2.40
N VAL A 4 15.41 -3.16 1.29
CA VAL A 4 14.26 -4.09 1.26
C VAL A 4 14.68 -5.56 1.15
N GLY A 5 15.98 -5.86 1.24
CA GLY A 5 16.52 -7.23 1.25
C GLY A 5 16.46 -7.94 -0.10
N LYS A 6 16.55 -7.21 -1.23
CA LYS A 6 16.56 -7.79 -2.58
C LYS A 6 17.92 -7.56 -3.26
N GLU A 7 18.26 -8.40 -4.25
CA GLU A 7 19.54 -8.35 -4.96
C GLU A 7 19.70 -7.11 -5.84
N ALA A 8 18.63 -6.72 -6.54
CA ALA A 8 18.65 -5.62 -7.47
C ALA A 8 17.37 -4.78 -7.40
N CYS A 9 17.46 -3.58 -7.94
CA CYS A 9 16.35 -2.64 -7.98
C CYS A 9 16.42 -1.78 -9.23
N HIS A 10 15.26 -1.41 -9.76
CA HIS A 10 15.11 -0.36 -10.77
C HIS A 10 14.26 0.78 -10.24
N VAL A 11 14.70 2.02 -10.45
CA VAL A 11 14.05 3.23 -9.96
C VAL A 11 13.28 3.91 -11.09
N PHE A 12 12.06 4.33 -10.81
CA PHE A 12 11.15 5.01 -11.72
C PHE A 12 10.89 6.46 -11.29
N SER A 13 10.50 7.31 -12.23
CA SER A 13 10.16 8.71 -11.95
C SER A 13 8.86 8.90 -11.15
N ALA A 14 8.02 7.88 -11.04
CA ALA A 14 6.80 7.88 -10.23
C ALA A 14 6.51 6.48 -9.67
N GLY A 15 5.94 6.42 -8.45
CA GLY A 15 5.47 5.16 -7.84
C GLY A 15 4.43 4.45 -8.69
N TYR A 16 3.53 5.22 -9.31
CA TYR A 16 2.53 4.68 -10.23
C TYR A 16 3.16 3.88 -11.39
N LEU A 17 4.25 4.41 -12.00
CA LEU A 17 4.98 3.72 -13.06
C LEU A 17 5.71 2.47 -12.53
N ALA A 18 6.27 2.55 -11.33
CA ALA A 18 6.93 1.40 -10.70
C ALA A 18 5.94 0.24 -10.49
N CYS A 19 4.79 0.50 -9.86
CA CYS A 19 3.79 -0.53 -9.60
C CYS A 19 3.18 -1.09 -10.89
N ALA A 20 2.86 -0.24 -11.87
CA ALA A 20 2.41 -0.70 -13.18
C ALA A 20 3.48 -1.55 -13.90
N SER A 21 4.75 -1.16 -13.77
CA SER A 21 5.89 -1.88 -14.35
C SER A 21 6.17 -3.21 -13.67
N ALA A 22 5.93 -3.31 -12.35
CA ALA A 22 6.03 -4.57 -11.62
C ALA A 22 5.09 -5.65 -12.18
N VAL A 23 3.94 -5.25 -12.72
CA VAL A 23 3.03 -6.18 -13.39
C VAL A 23 3.41 -6.39 -14.85
N THR A 24 3.52 -5.30 -15.64
CA THR A 24 3.76 -5.42 -17.09
C THR A 24 5.15 -5.94 -17.46
N GLY A 25 6.10 -5.89 -16.52
CA GLY A 25 7.45 -6.42 -16.73
C GLY A 25 7.54 -7.93 -16.59
N PHE A 26 6.55 -8.56 -15.94
CA PHE A 26 6.59 -10.00 -15.63
C PHE A 26 5.36 -10.77 -16.12
N ALA A 27 4.29 -10.10 -16.53
CA ALA A 27 3.05 -10.74 -16.98
C ALA A 27 2.76 -10.47 -18.45
N ASP A 28 2.31 -11.49 -19.16
CA ASP A 28 1.87 -11.42 -20.55
C ASP A 28 0.52 -12.14 -20.76
N ARG A 29 0.07 -12.22 -22.04
CA ARG A 29 -1.23 -12.79 -22.42
C ARG A 29 -1.38 -14.29 -22.14
N LYS A 30 -0.30 -14.99 -21.82
CA LYS A 30 -0.30 -16.43 -21.54
C LYS A 30 -0.49 -16.72 -20.07
N ASP A 31 -0.28 -15.72 -19.23
CA ASP A 31 -0.33 -15.83 -17.78
C ASP A 31 -1.74 -15.58 -17.24
N VAL A 32 -1.97 -16.02 -16.03
CA VAL A 32 -3.17 -15.69 -15.26
C VAL A 32 -2.78 -14.93 -14.00
N LEU A 33 -3.33 -13.73 -13.89
CA LEU A 33 -3.17 -12.88 -12.72
C LEU A 33 -4.30 -13.15 -11.74
N PHE A 34 -3.97 -13.27 -10.47
CA PHE A 34 -4.93 -13.31 -9.35
C PHE A 34 -4.73 -12.05 -8.52
N ALA A 35 -5.72 -11.17 -8.55
CA ALA A 35 -5.63 -9.83 -8.00
C ALA A 35 -6.66 -9.62 -6.88
N ASP A 36 -6.22 -9.06 -5.76
CA ASP A 36 -7.15 -8.56 -4.75
C ASP A 36 -8.05 -7.46 -5.36
N LYS A 37 -9.35 -7.52 -5.11
CA LYS A 37 -10.30 -6.55 -5.69
C LYS A 37 -10.05 -5.10 -5.28
N ASN A 38 -9.35 -4.87 -4.16
CA ASN A 38 -9.09 -3.54 -3.60
C ASN A 38 -7.68 -3.01 -3.90
N LEU A 39 -7.00 -3.54 -4.92
CA LEU A 39 -5.70 -3.05 -5.35
C LEU A 39 -5.75 -1.58 -5.79
N HIS A 40 -4.64 -0.90 -5.61
CA HIS A 40 -4.42 0.46 -6.10
C HIS A 40 -4.51 0.53 -7.63
N SER A 41 -4.97 1.67 -8.14
CA SER A 41 -5.18 1.92 -9.58
C SER A 41 -3.94 1.69 -10.43
N SER A 42 -2.73 1.86 -9.90
CA SER A 42 -1.47 1.60 -10.62
C SER A 42 -1.29 0.12 -10.96
N LEU A 43 -1.61 -0.79 -10.04
CA LEU A 43 -1.58 -2.24 -10.29
C LEU A 43 -2.66 -2.63 -11.29
N TRP A 44 -3.87 -2.10 -11.17
CA TRP A 44 -4.94 -2.31 -12.16
C TRP A 44 -4.55 -1.84 -13.56
N SER A 45 -3.82 -0.72 -13.67
CA SER A 45 -3.28 -0.26 -14.95
C SER A 45 -2.23 -1.23 -15.50
N GLY A 46 -1.35 -1.75 -14.65
CA GLY A 46 -0.38 -2.78 -15.01
C GLY A 46 -1.06 -4.05 -15.51
N ILE A 47 -2.05 -4.55 -14.76
CA ILE A 47 -2.85 -5.73 -15.12
C ILE A 47 -3.51 -5.54 -16.50
N LYS A 48 -4.18 -4.43 -16.71
CA LYS A 48 -4.83 -4.11 -17.99
C LYS A 48 -3.85 -4.01 -19.16
N LEU A 49 -2.69 -3.42 -18.93
CA LEU A 49 -1.66 -3.24 -19.95
C LEU A 49 -0.87 -4.52 -20.27
N SER A 50 -0.77 -5.47 -19.34
CA SER A 50 -0.14 -6.79 -19.60
C SER A 50 -0.89 -7.60 -20.63
N GLY A 51 -2.22 -7.42 -20.68
CA GLY A 51 -3.11 -8.22 -21.51
C GLY A 51 -3.34 -9.63 -20.99
N ALA A 52 -2.82 -9.97 -19.82
CA ALA A 52 -3.07 -11.24 -19.14
C ALA A 52 -4.53 -11.35 -18.69
N ARG A 53 -5.04 -12.58 -18.60
CA ARG A 53 -6.32 -12.84 -17.95
C ARG A 53 -6.19 -12.56 -16.45
N CYS A 54 -7.21 -11.96 -15.86
CA CYS A 54 -7.18 -11.59 -14.45
C CYS A 54 -8.43 -12.08 -13.71
N GLU A 55 -8.22 -12.91 -12.71
CA GLU A 55 -9.22 -13.34 -11.75
C GLU A 55 -9.15 -12.48 -10.50
N ARG A 56 -10.30 -11.97 -10.04
CA ARG A 56 -10.38 -11.08 -8.87
C ARG A 56 -10.86 -11.85 -7.66
N PHE A 57 -10.06 -11.92 -6.63
CA PHE A 57 -10.50 -12.49 -5.35
C PHE A 57 -10.98 -11.41 -4.37
N SER A 58 -11.77 -11.86 -3.39
CA SER A 58 -12.29 -11.00 -2.33
C SER A 58 -11.15 -10.43 -1.50
N HIS A 59 -11.32 -9.17 -1.07
CA HIS A 59 -10.30 -8.42 -0.35
C HIS A 59 -9.71 -9.22 0.82
N ASN A 60 -8.38 -9.33 0.79
CA ASN A 60 -7.54 -9.95 1.83
C ASN A 60 -8.04 -11.36 2.25
N HIS A 61 -8.51 -12.15 1.27
CA HIS A 61 -9.21 -13.43 1.50
C HIS A 61 -8.51 -14.63 0.84
N PRO A 62 -7.51 -15.26 1.52
CA PRO A 62 -6.73 -16.38 0.97
C PRO A 62 -7.57 -17.58 0.55
N VAL A 63 -8.66 -17.89 1.27
CA VAL A 63 -9.53 -19.04 0.92
C VAL A 63 -10.18 -18.84 -0.45
N HIS A 64 -10.71 -17.64 -0.74
CA HIS A 64 -11.29 -17.36 -2.06
C HIS A 64 -10.21 -17.37 -3.17
N LEU A 65 -9.00 -16.89 -2.85
CA LEU A 65 -7.88 -17.02 -3.79
C LEU A 65 -7.59 -18.50 -4.10
N LYS A 66 -7.53 -19.35 -3.07
CA LYS A 66 -7.30 -20.80 -3.24
C LYS A 66 -8.34 -21.45 -4.15
N GLU A 67 -9.61 -21.10 -3.96
CA GLU A 67 -10.70 -21.59 -4.81
C GLU A 67 -10.48 -21.22 -6.28
N LEU A 68 -10.17 -19.94 -6.57
CA LEU A 68 -9.95 -19.48 -7.95
C LEU A 68 -8.73 -20.13 -8.60
N VAL A 69 -7.61 -20.20 -7.88
CA VAL A 69 -6.37 -20.81 -8.40
C VAL A 69 -6.56 -22.30 -8.67
N GLY A 70 -7.37 -22.99 -7.87
CA GLY A 70 -7.65 -24.42 -8.01
C GLY A 70 -8.37 -24.80 -9.30
N TYR A 71 -8.98 -23.84 -10.01
CA TYR A 71 -9.58 -24.09 -11.33
C TYR A 71 -8.58 -24.01 -12.49
N GLU A 72 -7.35 -23.54 -12.23
CA GLU A 72 -6.36 -23.39 -13.29
C GLU A 72 -5.57 -24.68 -13.53
N GLU A 73 -5.21 -24.91 -14.78
CA GLU A 73 -4.32 -26.01 -15.14
C GLU A 73 -2.95 -25.84 -14.47
N GLU A 74 -2.31 -26.92 -14.07
CA GLU A 74 -1.01 -26.92 -13.40
C GLU A 74 0.07 -26.18 -14.21
N LYS A 75 0.09 -26.39 -15.53
CA LYS A 75 1.05 -25.78 -16.46
C LYS A 75 0.86 -24.27 -16.71
N THR A 76 -0.27 -23.70 -16.31
CA THR A 76 -0.55 -22.27 -16.49
C THR A 76 0.28 -21.47 -15.49
N ALA A 77 1.04 -20.49 -15.99
CA ALA A 77 1.77 -19.57 -15.11
C ALA A 77 0.80 -18.68 -14.33
N LYS A 78 0.96 -18.64 -13.02
CA LYS A 78 0.07 -17.98 -12.07
C LYS A 78 0.85 -16.85 -11.39
N ILE A 79 0.24 -15.68 -11.32
CA ILE A 79 0.86 -14.50 -10.69
C ILE A 79 -0.13 -13.92 -9.67
N PHE A 80 0.28 -13.85 -8.41
CA PHE A 80 -0.49 -13.17 -7.37
C PHE A 80 -0.08 -11.70 -7.30
N VAL A 81 -1.06 -10.80 -7.37
CA VAL A 81 -0.85 -9.36 -7.26
C VAL A 81 -1.52 -8.86 -5.99
N LEU A 82 -0.71 -8.37 -5.06
CA LEU A 82 -1.10 -8.02 -3.69
C LEU A 82 -0.62 -6.62 -3.32
N GLU A 83 -1.29 -5.98 -2.36
CA GLU A 83 -0.71 -4.87 -1.60
C GLU A 83 -0.23 -5.37 -0.23
N GLY A 84 0.88 -4.86 0.27
CA GLY A 84 1.35 -5.14 1.62
C GLY A 84 0.47 -4.48 2.67
N VAL A 85 0.12 -3.21 2.43
CA VAL A 85 -0.88 -2.47 3.20
C VAL A 85 -1.87 -1.84 2.24
N TYR A 86 -3.14 -2.15 2.41
CA TYR A 86 -4.24 -1.63 1.60
C TYR A 86 -4.59 -0.20 2.00
N SER A 87 -4.46 0.70 1.06
CA SER A 87 -4.43 2.15 1.30
C SER A 87 -5.74 2.76 1.80
N MET A 88 -6.87 2.12 1.55
CA MET A 88 -8.19 2.61 1.93
C MET A 88 -8.66 2.05 3.26
N GLU A 89 -8.38 0.78 3.51
CA GLU A 89 -8.78 0.04 4.70
C GLU A 89 -7.74 0.14 5.82
N GLY A 90 -6.48 0.33 5.46
CA GLY A 90 -5.36 0.27 6.38
C GLY A 90 -5.04 -1.15 6.86
N HIS A 91 -5.58 -2.18 6.18
CA HIS A 91 -5.32 -3.58 6.50
C HIS A 91 -3.92 -4.00 6.03
N ILE A 92 -3.27 -4.81 6.82
CA ILE A 92 -2.06 -5.54 6.41
C ILE A 92 -2.49 -6.79 5.64
N ALA A 93 -1.81 -7.10 4.55
CA ALA A 93 -2.05 -8.35 3.83
C ALA A 93 -1.83 -9.57 4.75
N LYS A 94 -2.67 -10.58 4.62
CA LYS A 94 -2.44 -11.91 5.19
C LYS A 94 -1.33 -12.62 4.43
N LEU A 95 -0.16 -11.96 4.38
CA LEU A 95 0.96 -12.36 3.53
C LEU A 95 1.41 -13.80 3.78
N PRO A 96 1.51 -14.30 5.05
CA PRO A 96 1.89 -15.69 5.30
C PRO A 96 0.98 -16.70 4.60
N GLU A 97 -0.33 -16.48 4.64
CA GLU A 97 -1.31 -17.36 4.00
C GLU A 97 -1.22 -17.27 2.46
N PHE A 98 -1.02 -16.09 1.91
CA PHE A 98 -0.84 -15.90 0.46
C PHE A 98 0.46 -16.56 -0.03
N ILE A 99 1.55 -16.47 0.72
CA ILE A 99 2.82 -17.13 0.39
C ILE A 99 2.70 -18.65 0.45
N ASN A 100 1.98 -19.18 1.44
CA ASN A 100 1.71 -20.62 1.49
C ASN A 100 0.96 -21.12 0.25
N LEU A 101 -0.02 -20.36 -0.22
CA LEU A 101 -0.72 -20.64 -1.46
C LEU A 101 0.18 -20.49 -2.68
N ALA A 102 1.02 -19.47 -2.73
CA ALA A 102 1.98 -19.28 -3.80
C ALA A 102 2.92 -20.48 -3.93
N LYS A 103 3.39 -21.03 -2.82
CA LYS A 103 4.19 -22.27 -2.80
C LYS A 103 3.38 -23.49 -3.25
N GLU A 104 2.15 -23.66 -2.77
CA GLU A 104 1.26 -24.76 -3.12
C GLU A 104 0.98 -24.82 -4.63
N PHE A 105 0.79 -23.66 -5.26
CA PHE A 105 0.42 -23.55 -6.68
C PHE A 105 1.55 -23.09 -7.59
N SER A 106 2.78 -22.98 -7.10
CA SER A 106 3.96 -22.47 -7.84
C SER A 106 3.68 -21.10 -8.50
N ALA A 107 3.03 -20.20 -7.76
CA ALA A 107 2.68 -18.88 -8.25
C ALA A 107 3.79 -17.86 -7.96
N PHE A 108 3.99 -16.93 -8.90
CA PHE A 108 4.88 -15.78 -8.76
C PHE A 108 4.17 -14.66 -7.98
N VAL A 109 4.84 -14.00 -7.06
CA VAL A 109 4.22 -13.02 -6.16
C VAL A 109 4.75 -11.61 -6.41
N ILE A 110 3.85 -10.68 -6.76
CA ILE A 110 4.10 -9.26 -6.87
C ILE A 110 3.43 -8.55 -5.71
N LEU A 111 4.20 -7.84 -4.89
CA LEU A 111 3.73 -7.08 -3.73
C LEU A 111 3.99 -5.58 -3.90
N ASP A 112 2.94 -4.78 -3.89
CA ASP A 112 3.04 -3.32 -3.73
C ASP A 112 3.09 -2.97 -2.25
N ASP A 113 4.26 -2.54 -1.79
CA ASP A 113 4.49 -2.18 -0.39
C ASP A 113 4.59 -0.66 -0.18
N ALA A 114 3.87 0.12 -0.98
CA ALA A 114 3.93 1.58 -0.92
C ALA A 114 3.47 2.17 0.42
N HIS A 115 2.61 1.48 1.16
CA HIS A 115 2.12 1.90 2.47
C HIS A 115 2.78 1.18 3.65
N GLY A 116 3.44 0.05 3.44
CA GLY A 116 4.21 -0.65 4.47
C GLY A 116 5.67 -0.19 4.54
N PHE A 117 6.26 0.15 3.38
CA PHE A 117 7.62 0.67 3.28
C PHE A 117 7.80 1.97 4.10
N GLY A 118 8.78 1.96 5.01
CA GLY A 118 9.04 3.04 5.97
C GLY A 118 8.16 3.00 7.23
N VAL A 119 7.21 2.08 7.32
CA VAL A 119 6.27 1.94 8.45
C VAL A 119 6.46 0.60 9.16
N LEU A 120 6.27 -0.51 8.46
CA LEU A 120 6.30 -1.87 9.01
C LEU A 120 7.67 -2.53 8.87
N GLY A 121 7.84 -3.62 9.60
CA GLY A 121 9.08 -4.38 9.62
C GLY A 121 10.20 -3.72 10.43
N LYS A 122 11.33 -4.40 10.50
CA LYS A 122 12.52 -3.88 11.19
C LYS A 122 13.03 -2.65 10.43
N ASP A 123 13.22 -1.57 11.14
CA ASP A 123 13.72 -0.30 10.59
C ASP A 123 12.86 0.28 9.44
N GLY A 124 11.59 -0.18 9.30
CA GLY A 124 10.69 0.26 8.23
C GLY A 124 10.94 -0.44 6.89
N ARG A 125 11.49 -1.64 6.88
CA ARG A 125 11.80 -2.38 5.63
C ARG A 125 10.57 -2.84 4.86
N GLY A 126 9.40 -2.78 5.46
CA GLY A 126 8.13 -3.10 4.81
C GLY A 126 7.49 -4.40 5.30
N VAL A 127 6.39 -4.78 4.65
CA VAL A 127 5.53 -5.90 5.06
C VAL A 127 6.23 -7.25 4.89
N CYS A 128 7.07 -7.42 3.88
CA CYS A 128 7.83 -8.66 3.71
C CYS A 128 8.74 -8.94 4.91
N ASP A 129 9.47 -7.92 5.36
CA ASP A 129 10.35 -8.01 6.53
C ASP A 129 9.55 -8.17 7.83
N HIS A 130 8.37 -7.52 7.93
CA HIS A 130 7.47 -7.64 9.09
C HIS A 130 7.09 -9.10 9.38
N PHE A 131 6.90 -9.89 8.34
CA PHE A 131 6.58 -11.33 8.46
C PHE A 131 7.78 -12.25 8.28
N GLY A 132 8.99 -11.73 8.01
CA GLY A 132 10.17 -12.55 7.73
C GLY A 132 10.08 -13.32 6.40
N LEU A 133 9.36 -12.78 5.43
CA LEU A 133 9.04 -13.43 4.14
C LEU A 133 9.68 -12.73 2.93
N THR A 134 10.74 -11.95 3.15
CA THR A 134 11.38 -11.17 2.10
C THR A 134 11.87 -12.05 0.93
N ASP A 135 12.41 -13.22 1.21
CA ASP A 135 12.93 -14.13 0.18
C ASP A 135 11.82 -14.87 -0.57
N GLU A 136 10.61 -14.91 -0.01
CA GLU A 136 9.46 -15.64 -0.55
C GLU A 136 8.57 -14.80 -1.49
N VAL A 137 8.77 -13.49 -1.51
CA VAL A 137 8.08 -12.57 -2.44
C VAL A 137 9.00 -12.31 -3.62
N ASP A 138 8.58 -12.58 -4.85
CA ASP A 138 9.44 -12.45 -6.02
C ASP A 138 9.72 -10.98 -6.36
N VAL A 139 8.71 -10.12 -6.33
CA VAL A 139 8.81 -8.70 -6.67
C VAL A 139 8.21 -7.83 -5.60
N ILE A 140 8.98 -6.88 -5.11
CA ILE A 140 8.52 -5.80 -4.24
C ILE A 140 8.54 -4.50 -5.03
N CYS A 141 7.42 -3.80 -5.12
CA CYS A 141 7.37 -2.44 -5.66
C CYS A 141 6.86 -1.45 -4.60
N SER A 142 7.24 -0.19 -4.76
CA SER A 142 6.85 0.85 -3.81
C SER A 142 7.00 2.26 -4.39
N SER A 143 6.54 3.26 -3.62
CA SER A 143 6.60 4.67 -3.96
C SER A 143 7.48 5.46 -2.99
N PHE A 144 8.21 6.46 -3.49
CA PHE A 144 8.96 7.40 -2.66
C PHE A 144 8.11 8.57 -2.15
N SER A 145 6.87 8.71 -2.64
CA SER A 145 6.01 9.85 -2.30
C SER A 145 5.32 9.77 -0.94
N LYS A 146 5.52 8.69 -0.21
CA LYS A 146 4.95 8.48 1.12
C LYS A 146 6.03 8.66 2.20
N SER A 147 6.58 7.60 2.72
CA SER A 147 7.57 7.64 3.81
C SER A 147 8.86 8.42 3.49
N LEU A 148 9.28 8.48 2.23
CA LEU A 148 10.46 9.27 1.82
C LEU A 148 10.11 10.71 1.43
N ALA A 149 8.83 11.11 1.46
CA ALA A 149 8.36 12.47 1.10
C ALA A 149 8.96 13.01 -0.23
N GLY A 150 9.25 12.12 -1.18
CA GLY A 150 9.91 12.44 -2.43
C GLY A 150 9.07 12.14 -3.66
N SER A 151 9.71 12.11 -4.81
CA SER A 151 9.11 11.65 -6.08
C SER A 151 9.79 10.38 -6.53
N GLY A 152 9.06 9.53 -7.27
CA GLY A 152 9.59 8.29 -7.81
C GLY A 152 9.01 7.06 -7.13
N GLY A 153 9.58 5.92 -7.49
CA GLY A 153 9.28 4.62 -6.93
C GLY A 153 10.30 3.59 -7.38
N PHE A 154 10.13 2.36 -6.96
CA PHE A 154 11.07 1.30 -7.31
C PHE A 154 10.37 -0.05 -7.50
N VAL A 155 11.07 -0.92 -8.23
CA VAL A 155 10.79 -2.35 -8.30
C VAL A 155 12.08 -3.07 -7.88
N ALA A 156 12.00 -3.94 -6.90
CA ALA A 156 13.11 -4.72 -6.36
C ALA A 156 12.82 -6.22 -6.47
N SER A 157 13.83 -7.00 -6.87
CA SER A 157 13.75 -8.44 -7.10
C SER A 157 15.14 -9.06 -7.18
N SER A 158 15.24 -10.30 -7.70
CA SER A 158 16.53 -10.86 -8.11
C SER A 158 17.19 -10.01 -9.21
N LYS A 159 18.50 -10.13 -9.35
CA LYS A 159 19.22 -9.40 -10.40
C LYS A 159 18.73 -9.79 -11.79
N GLU A 160 18.50 -11.08 -12.03
CA GLU A 160 18.02 -11.60 -13.31
C GLU A 160 16.63 -11.02 -13.67
N ALA A 161 15.69 -11.01 -12.71
CA ALA A 161 14.36 -10.45 -12.90
C ALA A 161 14.40 -8.95 -13.22
N ILE A 162 15.25 -8.17 -12.54
CA ILE A 162 15.39 -6.74 -12.82
C ILE A 162 16.03 -6.49 -14.19
N ASP A 163 17.04 -7.24 -14.59
CA ASP A 163 17.68 -7.12 -15.91
C ASP A 163 16.68 -7.49 -17.03
N TYR A 164 15.83 -8.53 -16.81
CA TYR A 164 14.74 -8.88 -17.71
C TYR A 164 13.71 -7.74 -17.82
N MET A 165 13.20 -7.24 -16.70
CA MET A 165 12.23 -6.15 -16.67
C MET A 165 12.72 -4.90 -17.40
N ARG A 166 14.00 -4.53 -17.26
CA ARG A 166 14.59 -3.38 -17.94
C ARG A 166 14.47 -3.44 -19.46
N SER A 167 14.51 -4.64 -20.02
CA SER A 167 14.42 -4.87 -21.46
C SER A 167 12.99 -5.01 -21.98
N HIS A 168 12.03 -5.32 -21.10
CA HIS A 168 10.66 -5.68 -21.49
C HIS A 168 9.61 -4.66 -21.03
N SER A 169 9.87 -3.94 -19.93
CA SER A 169 8.91 -2.94 -19.42
C SER A 169 8.89 -1.69 -20.30
N LYS A 170 7.75 -1.41 -20.89
CA LYS A 170 7.50 -0.19 -21.67
C LYS A 170 7.63 1.07 -20.81
N GLN A 171 7.26 1.00 -19.55
CA GLN A 171 7.38 2.10 -18.59
C GLN A 171 8.85 2.45 -18.31
N THR A 172 9.74 1.45 -18.35
CA THR A 172 11.19 1.69 -18.22
C THR A 172 11.77 2.32 -19.48
N ILE A 173 11.39 1.80 -20.65
CA ILE A 173 12.00 2.18 -21.93
C ILE A 173 11.51 3.55 -22.41
N PHE A 174 10.22 3.86 -22.22
CA PHE A 174 9.54 5.01 -22.84
C PHE A 174 9.16 6.11 -21.84
N SER A 175 9.75 6.13 -20.64
CA SER A 175 9.57 7.23 -19.70
C SER A 175 10.90 7.88 -19.31
N ALA A 176 10.82 9.14 -18.88
CA ALA A 176 12.00 9.85 -18.37
C ALA A 176 12.47 9.25 -17.03
N ALA A 177 13.77 9.22 -16.83
CA ALA A 177 14.37 8.83 -15.57
C ALA A 177 14.02 9.81 -14.44
N LEU A 178 14.09 9.32 -13.20
CA LEU A 178 14.00 10.18 -12.02
C LEU A 178 15.07 11.27 -12.06
N SER A 179 14.68 12.52 -11.76
CA SER A 179 15.65 13.64 -11.79
C SER A 179 16.75 13.45 -10.72
N PRO A 180 17.98 13.97 -10.97
CA PRO A 180 19.06 13.88 -10.00
C PRO A 180 18.70 14.49 -8.63
N SER A 181 17.97 15.58 -8.61
CA SER A 181 17.50 16.22 -7.36
C SER A 181 16.55 15.33 -6.58
N ALA A 182 15.52 14.74 -7.23
CA ALA A 182 14.58 13.84 -6.59
C ALA A 182 15.29 12.55 -6.10
N SER A 183 16.24 12.04 -6.87
CA SER A 183 17.07 10.90 -6.45
C SER A 183 17.91 11.23 -5.21
N ALA A 184 18.54 12.41 -5.17
CA ALA A 184 19.31 12.86 -4.00
C ALA A 184 18.44 13.04 -2.75
N CYS A 185 17.25 13.64 -2.89
CA CYS A 185 16.29 13.78 -1.80
C CYS A 185 15.84 12.41 -1.26
N SER A 186 15.45 11.50 -2.14
CA SER A 186 14.99 10.17 -1.73
C SER A 186 16.12 9.38 -1.04
N ARG A 187 17.37 9.52 -1.52
CA ARG A 187 18.54 8.89 -0.89
C ARG A 187 18.82 9.48 0.50
N ALA A 188 18.69 10.80 0.66
CA ALA A 188 18.86 11.45 1.97
C ALA A 188 17.75 11.00 2.95
N ALA A 189 16.50 10.96 2.52
CA ALA A 189 15.37 10.48 3.32
C ALA A 189 15.54 9.01 3.74
N LEU A 190 16.01 8.14 2.83
CA LEU A 190 16.31 6.73 3.15
C LEU A 190 17.44 6.62 4.18
N LYS A 191 18.45 7.48 4.11
CA LYS A 191 19.50 7.54 5.12
C LYS A 191 18.95 7.92 6.49
N ILE A 192 18.13 8.97 6.57
CA ILE A 192 17.44 9.39 7.80
C ILE A 192 16.59 8.24 8.35
N MET A 193 15.80 7.57 7.51
CA MET A 193 14.98 6.43 7.92
C MET A 193 15.82 5.30 8.56
N LYS A 194 17.03 5.04 8.04
CA LYS A 194 17.96 4.02 8.59
C LYS A 194 18.62 4.46 9.89
N GLU A 195 19.00 5.73 10.00
CA GLU A 195 19.84 6.25 11.10
C GLU A 195 19.03 6.87 12.24
N GLU A 196 17.76 7.22 12.00
CA GLU A 196 16.93 7.97 12.92
C GLU A 196 15.60 7.23 13.24
N PRO A 197 15.64 6.11 13.97
CA PRO A 197 14.45 5.29 14.29
C PRO A 197 13.39 6.04 15.11
N GLN A 198 13.77 7.13 15.82
CA GLN A 198 12.87 7.94 16.63
C GLN A 198 11.67 8.50 15.84
N HIS A 199 11.81 8.74 14.54
CA HIS A 199 10.69 9.20 13.71
C HIS A 199 9.61 8.14 13.59
N ARG A 200 9.98 6.88 13.39
CA ARG A 200 9.04 5.77 13.33
C ARG A 200 8.44 5.47 14.71
N GLU A 201 9.22 5.55 15.76
CA GLU A 201 8.73 5.43 17.14
C GLU A 201 7.69 6.51 17.46
N GLN A 202 7.95 7.76 17.02
CA GLN A 202 6.98 8.87 17.19
C GLN A 202 5.70 8.59 16.39
N LEU A 203 5.80 8.06 15.16
CA LEU A 203 4.64 7.67 14.38
C LEU A 203 3.75 6.69 15.15
N PHE A 204 4.32 5.66 15.76
CA PHE A 204 3.54 4.67 16.51
C PHE A 204 2.99 5.22 17.83
N ARG A 205 3.70 6.11 18.52
CA ARG A 205 3.14 6.85 19.69
C ARG A 205 1.90 7.66 19.29
N ASN A 206 2.02 8.44 18.22
CA ASN A 206 0.92 9.24 17.69
C ASN A 206 -0.25 8.39 17.25
N LEU A 207 0.03 7.28 16.54
CA LEU A 207 -0.97 6.32 16.10
C LEU A 207 -1.75 5.72 17.28
N ASN A 208 -1.07 5.30 18.32
CA ASN A 208 -1.70 4.71 19.50
C ASN A 208 -2.61 5.71 20.20
N ARG A 209 -2.16 6.97 20.36
CA ARG A 209 -2.99 8.04 20.91
C ARG A 209 -4.23 8.29 20.04
N TYR A 210 -4.04 8.42 18.73
CA TYR A 210 -5.16 8.64 17.81
C TYR A 210 -6.18 7.49 17.82
N ARG A 211 -5.72 6.25 17.85
CA ARG A 211 -6.60 5.08 17.99
C ARG A 211 -7.41 5.10 19.28
N SER A 212 -6.82 5.57 20.37
CA SER A 212 -7.52 5.73 21.66
C SER A 212 -8.66 6.74 21.54
N ILE A 213 -8.43 7.88 20.89
CA ILE A 213 -9.45 8.91 20.61
C ILE A 213 -10.61 8.32 19.78
N LEU A 214 -10.27 7.64 18.68
CA LEU A 214 -11.31 7.05 17.81
C LEU A 214 -12.12 5.96 18.53
N LYS A 215 -11.48 5.17 19.37
CA LYS A 215 -12.12 4.13 20.18
C LYS A 215 -13.05 4.73 21.23
N GLU A 216 -12.63 5.78 21.93
CA GLU A 216 -13.47 6.51 22.91
C GLU A 216 -14.72 7.08 22.26
N LEU A 217 -14.61 7.56 21.03
CA LEU A 217 -15.72 8.08 20.23
C LEU A 217 -16.55 7.00 19.56
N GLU A 218 -16.26 5.72 19.76
CA GLU A 218 -16.93 4.59 19.13
C GLU A 218 -17.05 4.76 17.60
N LEU A 219 -15.97 5.21 16.96
CA LEU A 219 -15.89 5.37 15.50
C LEU A 219 -15.40 4.06 14.86
N ASP A 220 -16.13 3.59 13.84
CA ASP A 220 -15.76 2.42 13.07
C ASP A 220 -14.50 2.73 12.21
N THR A 221 -13.39 2.10 12.52
CA THR A 221 -12.11 2.27 11.83
C THR A 221 -11.83 1.14 10.84
N TRP A 222 -12.82 0.33 10.55
CA TRP A 222 -12.71 -0.82 9.63
C TRP A 222 -11.58 -1.79 9.99
N GLU A 223 -11.30 -1.93 11.27
CA GLU A 223 -10.23 -2.78 11.81
C GLU A 223 -8.82 -2.44 11.27
N SER A 224 -8.58 -1.17 10.91
CA SER A 224 -7.28 -0.73 10.39
C SER A 224 -6.14 -1.05 11.35
N GLU A 225 -5.04 -1.59 10.81
CA GLU A 225 -3.86 -1.99 11.56
C GLU A 225 -2.69 -1.01 11.42
N THR A 226 -2.81 -0.01 10.55
CA THR A 226 -1.73 0.88 10.14
C THR A 226 -2.03 2.37 10.42
N PRO A 227 -1.09 3.29 10.17
CA PRO A 227 -1.34 4.73 10.27
C PRO A 227 -2.38 5.29 9.30
N ALA A 228 -2.76 4.55 8.26
CA ALA A 228 -3.88 4.90 7.38
C ALA A 228 -5.17 4.37 8.00
N ILE A 229 -5.98 5.27 8.58
CA ILE A 229 -7.18 4.87 9.33
C ILE A 229 -8.42 5.47 8.65
N PRO A 230 -9.30 4.63 8.09
CA PRO A 230 -10.62 5.07 7.69
C PRO A 230 -11.51 5.31 8.90
N ILE A 231 -12.47 6.23 8.78
CA ILE A 231 -13.60 6.40 9.69
C ILE A 231 -14.86 6.13 8.86
N VAL A 232 -15.43 4.95 9.03
CA VAL A 232 -16.60 4.51 8.26
C VAL A 232 -17.85 5.09 8.88
N LEU A 233 -18.59 5.89 8.11
CA LEU A 233 -19.82 6.53 8.53
C LEU A 233 -21.06 5.97 7.81
N GLY A 234 -20.84 5.26 6.70
CA GLY A 234 -21.84 4.49 5.96
C GLY A 234 -22.77 5.30 5.06
N GLU A 235 -23.01 6.57 5.36
CA GLU A 235 -23.94 7.44 4.66
C GLU A 235 -23.24 8.72 4.15
N LYS A 236 -23.49 9.12 2.91
CA LYS A 236 -22.88 10.32 2.29
C LYS A 236 -23.09 11.58 3.11
N GLU A 237 -24.30 11.77 3.62
CA GLU A 237 -24.62 12.97 4.41
C GLU A 237 -23.82 13.01 5.70
N LYS A 238 -23.70 11.90 6.43
CA LYS A 238 -22.86 11.82 7.63
C LYS A 238 -21.40 12.10 7.32
N VAL A 239 -20.87 11.52 6.24
CA VAL A 239 -19.49 11.78 5.78
C VAL A 239 -19.28 13.26 5.50
N TYR A 240 -20.23 13.90 4.79
CA TYR A 240 -20.15 15.33 4.47
C TYR A 240 -20.17 16.21 5.72
N TYR A 241 -21.10 16.00 6.64
CA TYR A 241 -21.20 16.81 7.87
C TYR A 241 -20.01 16.61 8.78
N PHE A 242 -19.54 15.37 8.93
CA PHE A 242 -18.36 15.07 9.72
C PHE A 242 -17.09 15.72 9.12
N TRP A 243 -16.88 15.55 7.83
CA TRP A 243 -15.77 16.18 7.10
C TRP A 243 -15.79 17.72 7.22
N LYS A 244 -16.96 18.31 7.01
CA LYS A 244 -17.14 19.77 7.11
C LYS A 244 -16.80 20.27 8.51
N ALA A 245 -17.24 19.57 9.54
CA ALA A 245 -16.95 19.91 10.94
C ALA A 245 -15.45 19.81 11.25
N LEU A 246 -14.76 18.77 10.74
CA LEU A 246 -13.30 18.67 10.84
C LEU A 246 -12.60 19.85 10.16
N LEU A 247 -13.04 20.22 8.96
CA LEU A 247 -12.48 21.33 8.20
C LEU A 247 -12.69 22.68 8.93
N GLU A 248 -13.85 22.92 9.55
CA GLU A 248 -14.14 24.08 10.39
C GLU A 248 -13.18 24.20 11.57
N LYS A 249 -12.68 23.06 12.09
CA LYS A 249 -11.67 22.98 13.15
C LYS A 249 -10.23 22.97 12.62
N GLY A 250 -10.02 23.13 11.31
CA GLY A 250 -8.71 23.17 10.69
C GLY A 250 -8.07 21.79 10.48
N ILE A 251 -8.85 20.71 10.55
CA ILE A 251 -8.38 19.34 10.28
C ILE A 251 -8.72 18.98 8.84
N TYR A 252 -7.68 18.75 8.04
CA TYR A 252 -7.82 18.39 6.64
C TYR A 252 -7.84 16.86 6.45
N THR A 253 -8.89 16.34 5.81
CA THR A 253 -9.08 14.91 5.55
C THR A 253 -9.66 14.67 4.17
N ILE A 254 -9.68 13.41 3.72
CA ILE A 254 -10.18 13.01 2.41
C ILE A 254 -11.48 12.21 2.58
N ILE A 255 -12.49 12.58 1.79
CA ILE A 255 -13.75 11.83 1.68
C ILE A 255 -13.59 10.72 0.64
N SER A 256 -14.11 9.54 0.94
CA SER A 256 -14.29 8.45 -0.01
C SER A 256 -15.71 7.93 0.07
N ILE A 257 -16.42 8.01 -1.06
CA ILE A 257 -17.83 7.63 -1.18
C ILE A 257 -18.02 6.65 -2.33
N ALA A 258 -19.12 5.91 -2.31
CA ALA A 258 -19.49 5.03 -3.41
C ALA A 258 -19.56 5.79 -4.75
N PRO A 259 -19.03 5.23 -5.89
CA PRO A 259 -18.53 3.85 -6.05
C PRO A 259 -17.05 3.67 -5.70
N GLY A 260 -16.34 4.67 -5.16
CA GLY A 260 -14.94 4.56 -4.77
C GLY A 260 -14.71 3.64 -3.57
N VAL A 261 -15.75 3.41 -2.78
CA VAL A 261 -15.84 2.40 -1.72
C VAL A 261 -17.12 1.58 -1.91
N PRO A 262 -17.27 0.40 -1.29
CA PRO A 262 -18.53 -0.36 -1.36
C PRO A 262 -19.72 0.44 -0.84
N PRO A 263 -20.94 0.23 -1.38
CA PRO A 263 -22.15 0.85 -0.87
C PRO A 263 -22.33 0.60 0.62
N GLY A 264 -22.67 1.64 1.38
CA GLY A 264 -22.79 1.57 2.84
C GLY A 264 -21.46 1.61 3.60
N LYS A 265 -20.34 1.85 2.90
CA LYS A 265 -19.00 2.02 3.48
C LYS A 265 -18.40 3.40 3.14
N ASP A 266 -19.26 4.39 2.95
CA ASP A 266 -18.82 5.77 2.78
C ASP A 266 -18.02 6.21 4.02
N LEU A 267 -16.86 6.82 3.82
CA LEU A 267 -15.89 7.03 4.87
C LEU A 267 -15.10 8.33 4.71
N ILE A 268 -14.43 8.70 5.78
CA ILE A 268 -13.34 9.68 5.79
C ILE A 268 -12.03 8.92 5.95
N ARG A 269 -11.08 9.18 5.05
CA ARG A 269 -9.73 8.63 5.18
C ARG A 269 -8.86 9.60 5.95
N THR A 270 -8.28 9.12 7.04
CA THR A 270 -7.30 9.84 7.85
C THR A 270 -5.94 9.14 7.82
N ALA A 271 -4.90 9.89 8.11
CA ALA A 271 -3.56 9.34 8.27
C ALA A 271 -2.80 10.11 9.35
N ILE A 272 -2.19 9.39 10.27
CA ILE A 272 -1.32 9.96 11.30
C ILE A 272 0.12 9.94 10.83
N SER A 273 0.84 11.00 11.18
CA SER A 273 2.25 11.23 10.85
C SER A 273 3.11 11.37 12.11
N ALA A 274 4.37 11.06 11.99
CA ALA A 274 5.38 11.36 13.01
C ALA A 274 5.56 12.87 13.26
N ALA A 275 5.19 13.70 12.28
CA ALA A 275 5.30 15.16 12.39
C ALA A 275 4.20 15.80 13.24
N HIS A 276 3.11 15.09 13.56
CA HIS A 276 2.10 15.61 14.47
C HIS A 276 2.69 15.74 15.88
N THR A 277 2.57 16.95 16.44
CA THR A 277 2.92 17.25 17.82
C THR A 277 1.82 16.81 18.79
N ASP A 278 2.09 16.84 20.10
CA ASP A 278 1.06 16.58 21.11
C ASP A 278 -0.06 17.63 21.04
N GLU A 279 0.28 18.89 20.77
CA GLU A 279 -0.70 19.97 20.57
C GLU A 279 -1.59 19.71 19.32
N ASP A 280 -1.01 19.20 18.24
CA ASP A 280 -1.81 18.79 17.07
C ASP A 280 -2.78 17.65 17.41
N LEU A 281 -2.34 16.69 18.22
CA LEU A 281 -3.19 15.58 18.66
C LEU A 281 -4.30 16.04 19.60
N ASP A 282 -4.05 17.03 20.50
CA ASP A 282 -5.08 17.66 21.32
C ASP A 282 -6.14 18.33 20.43
N ARG A 283 -5.71 19.08 19.42
CA ARG A 283 -6.62 19.73 18.46
C ARG A 283 -7.40 18.72 17.63
N ILE A 284 -6.76 17.62 17.22
CA ILE A 284 -7.44 16.52 16.50
C ILE A 284 -8.53 15.91 17.39
N GLU A 285 -8.23 15.68 18.66
CA GLU A 285 -9.18 15.14 19.65
C GLU A 285 -10.41 16.04 19.79
N GLU A 286 -10.22 17.34 20.03
CA GLU A 286 -11.31 18.33 20.11
C GLU A 286 -12.14 18.36 18.82
N ALA A 287 -11.46 18.32 17.65
CA ALA A 287 -12.13 18.35 16.36
C ALA A 287 -12.95 17.07 16.10
N MET A 288 -12.45 15.90 16.51
CA MET A 288 -13.17 14.62 16.40
C MET A 288 -14.42 14.60 17.27
N HIS A 289 -14.33 15.07 18.53
CA HIS A 289 -15.50 15.24 19.40
C HIS A 289 -16.55 16.18 18.77
N PHE A 290 -16.10 17.34 18.27
CA PHE A 290 -16.99 18.28 17.58
C PHE A 290 -17.64 17.66 16.33
N ALA A 291 -16.87 16.98 15.49
CA ALA A 291 -17.40 16.36 14.29
C ALA A 291 -18.40 15.23 14.63
N LYS A 292 -18.12 14.42 15.66
CA LYS A 292 -19.03 13.37 16.12
C LYS A 292 -20.38 13.94 16.58
N SER A 293 -20.40 15.13 17.19
CA SER A 293 -21.65 15.80 17.61
C SER A 293 -22.53 16.29 16.46
N LYS A 294 -22.06 16.24 15.22
CA LYS A 294 -22.78 16.71 14.02
C LYS A 294 -23.46 15.62 13.22
N ILE A 295 -23.29 14.35 13.62
CA ILE A 295 -23.83 13.17 12.93
C ILE A 295 -24.69 12.28 13.83
#